data_65205718bcd8620788486a4a0d49d63b
#
_entry.id   65205718bcd8620788486a4a0d49d63b
#
_cell.length_a   1.000
_cell.length_b   1.000
_cell.length_c   1.000
_cell.angle_alpha   90.00
_cell.angle_beta   90.00
_cell.angle_gamma   90.00
#
_symmetry.space_group_name_H-M   'P 1'
#
loop_
_entity.id
_entity.type
_entity.pdbx_description
1 polymer ?
#
loop_
_entity_poly.entity_id
_entity_poly.type
_entity_poly.pdbx_seq_one_letter_code
_entity_poly.pdbx_strand_id
1 'polypeptide(L)' 'MPFFRYVARDRSGKLIDEVTETINEEDLVNGLQTKGLLIISVGPALEVKSKKKV' A
#
# COMPACT_ATOMS: atom_id res chain seq x y z
N MET A 1 -14.59 -3.26 3.45
CA MET A 1 -13.81 -2.04 3.21
C MET A 1 -12.95 -2.19 1.97
N PRO A 2 -12.67 -1.11 1.31
CA PRO A 2 -11.90 -1.20 0.08
C PRO A 2 -10.44 -1.56 0.36
N PHE A 3 -9.83 -2.16 -0.64
CA PHE A 3 -8.42 -2.50 -0.57
C PHE A 3 -7.64 -1.54 -1.45
N PHE A 4 -6.44 -1.21 -1.01
CA PHE A 4 -5.55 -0.34 -1.77
C PHE A 4 -4.19 -0.98 -1.86
N ARG A 5 -3.59 -0.84 -3.02
CA ARG A 5 -2.25 -1.34 -3.24
C ARG A 5 -1.29 -0.16 -3.29
N TYR A 6 -0.17 -0.31 -2.63
CA TYR A 6 0.79 0.78 -2.61
C TYR A 6 2.19 0.26 -2.81
N VAL A 7 3.00 1.13 -3.38
CA VAL A 7 4.42 0.88 -3.53
C VAL A 7 5.14 2.03 -2.84
N ALA A 8 6.00 1.72 -1.95
CA ALA A 8 6.72 2.73 -1.18
C ALA A 8 8.16 2.29 -1.01
N ARG A 9 8.99 3.25 -0.62
CA ARG A 9 10.40 2.98 -0.39
C ARG A 9 10.75 3.44 1.01
N ASP A 10 11.45 2.61 1.75
CA ASP A 10 11.83 3.01 3.10
C ASP A 10 13.12 3.80 3.07
N ARG A 11 13.60 4.16 4.24
CA ARG A 11 14.75 5.04 4.35
C ARG A 11 16.03 4.38 3.86
N SER A 12 16.08 3.09 3.90
CA SER A 12 17.25 2.37 3.41
C SER A 12 17.19 2.14 1.91
N GLY A 13 16.10 2.56 1.27
CA GLY A 13 15.96 2.39 -0.16
C GLY A 13 15.29 1.11 -0.57
N LYS A 14 14.73 0.40 0.37
CA LYS A 14 14.09 -0.86 0.08
C LYS A 14 12.68 -0.62 -0.45
N LEU A 15 12.32 -1.33 -1.49
CA LEU A 15 11.02 -1.18 -2.11
C LEU A 15 10.00 -2.07 -1.43
N ILE A 16 8.84 -1.49 -1.12
CA ILE A 16 7.76 -2.20 -0.45
C ILE A 16 6.54 -2.14 -1.35
N ASP A 17 5.96 -3.28 -1.63
CA ASP A 17 4.79 -3.38 -2.49
C ASP A 17 3.79 -4.26 -1.76
N GLU A 18 2.71 -3.65 -1.28
CA GLU A 18 1.73 -4.40 -0.50
C GLU A 18 0.33 -3.90 -0.74
N VAL A 19 -0.63 -4.71 -0.34
CA VAL A 19 -2.03 -4.37 -0.40
C VAL A 19 -2.55 -4.32 1.02
N THR A 20 -3.32 -3.31 1.32
CA THR A 20 -3.87 -3.15 2.65
C THR A 20 -5.31 -2.70 2.56
N GLU A 21 -6.04 -2.94 3.63
CA GLU A 21 -7.42 -2.53 3.72
C GLU A 21 -7.51 -1.20 4.45
N THR A 22 -8.16 -0.23 3.85
CA THR A 22 -8.24 1.08 4.46
C THR A 22 -9.50 1.78 3.96
N ILE A 23 -9.88 2.82 4.65
CA ILE A 23 -11.10 3.54 4.32
C ILE A 23 -10.95 4.27 3.01
N ASN A 24 -9.83 4.92 2.81
CA ASN A 24 -9.58 5.65 1.59
C ASN A 24 -8.09 5.80 1.38
N GLU A 25 -7.76 6.36 0.23
CA GLU A 25 -6.37 6.50 -0.16
C GLU A 25 -5.62 7.46 0.74
N GLU A 26 -6.29 8.53 1.12
CA GLU A 26 -5.68 9.55 1.95
C GLU A 26 -5.27 8.98 3.29
N ASP A 27 -6.12 8.15 3.85
CA ASP A 27 -5.83 7.53 5.14
C ASP A 27 -4.60 6.63 5.04
N LEU A 28 -4.51 5.91 3.94
CA LEU A 28 -3.37 5.04 3.70
C LEU A 28 -2.08 5.84 3.59
N VAL A 29 -2.13 6.92 2.84
CA VAL A 29 -0.95 7.76 2.64
C VAL A 29 -0.48 8.32 3.98
N ASN A 30 -1.41 8.78 4.79
CA ASN A 30 -1.04 9.33 6.10
C ASN A 30 -0.37 8.29 6.96
N GLY A 31 -0.89 7.08 6.96
CA GLY A 31 -0.29 6.01 7.74
C GLY A 31 1.11 5.68 7.29
N LEU A 32 1.33 5.64 6.00
CA LEU A 32 2.64 5.32 5.47
C LEU A 32 3.65 6.42 5.77
N GLN A 33 3.22 7.67 5.66
CA GLN A 33 4.11 8.78 5.94
C GLN A 33 4.50 8.81 7.40
N THR A 34 3.58 8.43 8.27
CA THR A 34 3.88 8.37 9.70
C THR A 34 4.99 7.36 9.96
N LYS A 35 5.06 6.32 9.15
CA LYS A 35 6.10 5.32 9.31
C LYS A 35 7.42 5.75 8.67
N GLY A 36 7.43 6.89 8.01
CA GLY A 36 8.65 7.37 7.37
C GLY A 36 8.88 6.77 6.00
N LEU A 37 7.85 6.26 5.38
CA LEU A 37 7.98 5.67 4.06
C LEU A 37 7.76 6.71 2.98
N LEU A 38 8.47 6.54 1.88
CA LEU A 38 8.32 7.41 0.73
C LEU A 38 7.39 6.74 -0.26
N ILE A 39 6.23 7.31 -0.46
CA ILE A 39 5.23 6.70 -1.31
C ILE A 39 5.57 6.95 -2.76
N ILE A 40 5.65 5.87 -3.52
CA ILE A 40 5.93 5.97 -4.95
C ILE A 40 4.61 5.91 -5.72
N SER A 41 3.74 5.02 -5.31
CA SER A 41 2.49 4.82 -6.05
C SER A 41 1.46 4.24 -5.10
N VAL A 42 0.22 4.64 -5.30
CA VAL A 42 -0.88 4.10 -4.51
C VAL A 42 -2.11 4.13 -5.39
N GLY A 43 -2.93 3.11 -5.26
CA GLY A 43 -4.14 3.05 -6.05
C GLY A 43 -5.09 2.02 -5.51
N PRO A 44 -6.30 2.00 -6.04
CA PRO A 44 -7.28 1.03 -5.59
C PRO A 44 -6.89 -0.37 -6.04
N ALA A 45 -7.17 -1.33 -5.18
CA ALA A 45 -6.93 -2.72 -5.50
C ALA A 45 -8.24 -3.46 -5.35
N LEU A 46 -8.49 -4.35 -6.26
CA LEU A 46 -9.63 -5.20 -6.12
C LEU A 46 -9.34 -6.20 -5.03
N GLU A 47 -10.35 -6.87 -4.58
CA GLU A 47 -10.13 -7.81 -3.51
C GLU A 47 -9.01 -8.76 -3.86
N VAL A 48 -8.24 -9.09 -2.88
CA VAL A 48 -7.10 -9.94 -3.05
C VAL A 48 -7.52 -11.36 -2.84
N LYS A 49 -7.40 -12.11 -3.82
CA LYS A 49 -7.68 -13.49 -3.61
C LYS A 49 -6.48 -14.29 -3.80
N SER A 50 -6.33 -14.57 -3.91
CA SER A 50 -5.32 -14.99 -4.20
C SER A 50 -4.53 -15.26 -4.96
N LYS A 51 -4.29 -15.09 -5.15
CA LYS A 51 -3.58 -15.24 -5.56
C LYS A 51 -3.01 -16.13 -5.71
N LYS A 52 -3.05 -16.61 -5.96
CA LYS A 52 -2.68 -17.35 -6.11
C LYS A 52 -2.34 -18.09 -6.45
N LYS A 53 -2.32 -18.39 -6.79
CA LYS A 53 -2.07 -19.06 -7.18
C LYS A 53 -1.83 -19.79 -7.35
N VAL A 54 -1.94 -20.11 -7.62
CA VAL A 54 -1.71 -20.80 -7.93
C VAL A 54 -1.51 -21.31 -7.97
#